data_a8e9a2bc8d30a9a0ed354fcee50e3650
#
_entry.id   a8e9a2bc8d30a9a0ed354fcee50e3650
#
_cell.length_a   1.000
_cell.length_b   1.000
_cell.length_c   1.000
_cell.angle_alpha   90.00
_cell.angle_beta   90.00
_cell.angle_gamma   90.00
#
_symmetry.space_group_name_H-M   'P 1'
#
loop_
_entity.id
_entity.type
_entity.pdbx_description
1 polymer ?
#
loop_
_entity_poly.entity_id
_entity_poly.type
_entity_poly.pdbx_seq_one_letter_code
_entity_poly.pdbx_strand_id
1 'polypeptide(L)'
;MNTETQNYKIIVAYDGTRYKGWQVQKSTDDTIQGKLQHVLYTLAGNPVEVIGSGRTDAGVHAVGQVASFHMPKHFSKDEIFIWLNEHLPADIAVTDISNVPDRFHARYNAVSKTYVYTIHTGIVSDVFRRKYVYDYDKPLDTERMKKAAAYLLGEHDFKAFCGNRHMKKPTVRTIFSIDIEKTGACLLYTSDAAD
;
A
#
# COMPACT_ATOMS: atom_id res chain seq x y z
N MET A 1 1.86 4.77 -35.41
CA MET A 1 3.10 5.47 -35.01
C MET A 1 3.57 4.86 -33.70
N ASN A 2 4.80 4.31 -33.66
CA ASN A 2 5.34 3.75 -32.43
C ASN A 2 5.73 4.93 -31.53
N THR A 3 4.86 5.32 -30.62
CA THR A 3 5.15 6.44 -29.71
C THR A 3 6.12 5.90 -28.66
N GLU A 4 7.36 6.43 -28.64
CA GLU A 4 8.32 6.09 -27.59
C GLU A 4 7.72 6.36 -26.22
N THR A 5 7.83 5.40 -25.30
CA THR A 5 7.32 5.49 -23.93
C THR A 5 8.46 5.66 -22.93
N GLN A 6 8.14 6.26 -21.80
CA GLN A 6 8.99 6.38 -20.61
C GLN A 6 8.32 5.67 -19.46
N ASN A 7 9.09 4.93 -18.67
CA ASN A 7 8.62 4.29 -17.45
C ASN A 7 8.75 5.25 -16.27
N TYR A 8 7.66 5.39 -15.52
CA TYR A 8 7.56 6.24 -14.34
C TYR A 8 7.30 5.40 -13.10
N LYS A 9 7.94 5.78 -11.99
CA LYS A 9 7.65 5.32 -10.65
C LYS A 9 6.92 6.43 -9.90
N ILE A 10 5.83 6.10 -9.23
CA ILE A 10 5.09 6.99 -8.33
C ILE A 10 5.03 6.42 -6.93
N ILE A 11 4.92 7.32 -5.94
CA ILE A 11 4.58 7.00 -4.57
C ILE A 11 3.17 7.53 -4.31
N VAL A 12 2.27 6.66 -3.86
CA VAL A 12 0.85 6.96 -3.69
C VAL A 12 0.46 6.82 -2.24
N ALA A 13 -0.15 7.85 -1.68
CA ALA A 13 -0.83 7.83 -0.38
C ALA A 13 -2.34 7.77 -0.60
N TYR A 14 -3.07 6.99 0.22
CA TYR A 14 -4.53 6.93 0.12
C TYR A 14 -5.22 6.54 1.42
N ASP A 15 -6.40 7.14 1.65
CA ASP A 15 -7.40 6.64 2.60
C ASP A 15 -8.22 5.55 1.91
N GLY A 16 -8.00 4.30 2.26
CA GLY A 16 -8.65 3.14 1.65
C GLY A 16 -10.10 2.92 2.07
N THR A 17 -10.64 3.71 3.00
CA THR A 17 -11.97 3.48 3.62
C THR A 17 -13.09 3.22 2.62
N ARG A 18 -13.10 3.95 1.50
CA ARG A 18 -14.16 3.86 0.46
C ARG A 18 -13.85 2.85 -0.65
N TYR A 19 -12.64 2.29 -0.66
CA TYR A 19 -12.16 1.48 -1.77
C TYR A 19 -12.23 -0.01 -1.48
N LYS A 20 -12.48 -0.79 -2.52
CA LYS A 20 -12.47 -2.26 -2.49
C LYS A 20 -11.06 -2.84 -2.62
N GLY A 21 -10.07 -2.08 -2.14
CA GLY A 21 -8.64 -2.41 -2.17
C GLY A 21 -7.90 -1.78 -3.35
N TRP A 22 -6.67 -2.22 -3.52
CA TRP A 22 -5.81 -1.72 -4.60
C TRP A 22 -6.26 -2.18 -5.99
N GLN A 23 -6.40 -3.50 -6.18
CA GLN A 23 -6.51 -4.14 -7.49
C GLN A 23 -7.84 -3.87 -8.19
N VAL A 24 -7.79 -3.49 -9.46
CA VAL A 24 -8.97 -3.42 -10.36
C VAL A 24 -9.78 -4.71 -10.31
N GLN A 25 -11.09 -4.59 -10.21
CA GLN A 25 -12.05 -5.70 -10.16
C GLN A 25 -13.14 -5.48 -11.22
N LYS A 26 -13.64 -6.58 -11.78
CA LYS A 26 -14.73 -6.51 -12.79
C LYS A 26 -16.06 -6.01 -12.23
N SER A 27 -16.24 -6.11 -10.90
CA SER A 27 -17.50 -5.81 -10.21
C SER A 27 -17.60 -4.37 -9.69
N THR A 28 -16.50 -3.59 -9.74
CA THR A 28 -16.48 -2.23 -9.18
C THR A 28 -15.32 -1.40 -9.75
N ASP A 29 -15.59 -0.11 -9.91
CA ASP A 29 -14.57 0.91 -10.28
C ASP A 29 -13.94 1.57 -9.05
N ASP A 30 -14.39 1.19 -7.83
CA ASP A 30 -13.91 1.77 -6.57
C ASP A 30 -12.66 1.05 -6.06
N THR A 31 -11.59 1.12 -6.84
CA THR A 31 -10.27 0.61 -6.50
C THR A 31 -9.20 1.68 -6.73
N ILE A 32 -8.14 1.67 -5.94
CA ILE A 32 -7.06 2.66 -6.06
C ILE A 32 -6.41 2.60 -7.45
N GLN A 33 -6.08 1.41 -7.92
CA GLN A 33 -5.49 1.19 -9.25
C GLN A 33 -6.44 1.69 -10.36
N GLY A 34 -7.75 1.44 -10.23
CA GLY A 34 -8.75 1.90 -11.21
C GLY A 34 -8.83 3.42 -11.30
N LYS A 35 -8.79 4.14 -10.16
CA LYS A 35 -8.79 5.60 -10.15
C LYS A 35 -7.51 6.16 -10.80
N LEU A 36 -6.34 5.61 -10.49
CA LEU A 36 -5.08 6.01 -11.13
C LEU A 36 -5.10 5.77 -12.64
N GLN A 37 -5.53 4.59 -13.09
CA GLN A 37 -5.61 4.25 -14.50
C GLN A 37 -6.61 5.14 -15.26
N HIS A 38 -7.73 5.46 -14.65
CA HIS A 38 -8.73 6.36 -15.24
C HIS A 38 -8.17 7.77 -15.45
N VAL A 39 -7.51 8.35 -14.44
CA VAL A 39 -6.92 9.69 -14.55
C VAL A 39 -5.76 9.72 -15.54
N LEU A 40 -4.92 8.70 -15.60
CA LEU A 40 -3.87 8.59 -16.62
C LEU A 40 -4.44 8.41 -18.02
N TYR A 41 -5.53 7.66 -18.16
CA TYR A 41 -6.25 7.52 -19.44
C TYR A 41 -6.75 8.88 -19.97
N THR A 42 -7.31 9.73 -19.10
CA THR A 42 -7.82 11.06 -19.52
C THR A 42 -6.69 11.99 -20.00
N LEU A 43 -5.47 11.82 -19.48
CA LEU A 43 -4.30 12.55 -19.93
C LEU A 43 -3.73 11.98 -21.25
N ALA A 44 -3.56 10.66 -21.30
CA ALA A 44 -2.87 10.00 -22.42
C ALA A 44 -3.75 9.77 -23.65
N GLY A 45 -5.09 9.77 -23.48
CA GLY A 45 -6.06 9.41 -24.53
C GLY A 45 -6.11 7.92 -24.87
N ASN A 46 -5.34 7.08 -24.15
CA ASN A 46 -5.31 5.63 -24.33
C ASN A 46 -5.06 4.93 -22.99
N PRO A 47 -5.39 3.62 -22.86
CA PRO A 47 -5.23 2.89 -21.63
C PRO A 47 -3.77 2.87 -21.14
N VAL A 48 -3.58 3.17 -19.85
CA VAL A 48 -2.30 3.12 -19.15
C VAL A 48 -2.39 2.07 -18.05
N GLU A 49 -1.56 1.02 -18.13
CA GLU A 49 -1.50 0.01 -17.09
C GLU A 49 -0.67 0.52 -15.92
N VAL A 50 -1.23 0.49 -14.71
CA VAL A 50 -0.56 0.85 -13.45
C VAL A 50 -0.26 -0.41 -12.66
N ILE A 51 1.01 -0.62 -12.32
CA ILE A 51 1.49 -1.79 -11.58
C ILE A 51 1.88 -1.36 -10.18
N GLY A 52 1.17 -1.85 -9.15
CA GLY A 52 1.52 -1.61 -7.74
C GLY A 52 2.57 -2.60 -7.21
N SER A 53 3.38 -2.16 -6.25
CA SER A 53 4.36 -3.02 -5.55
C SER A 53 3.69 -4.13 -4.73
N GLY A 54 2.45 -3.93 -4.31
CA GLY A 54 1.64 -4.91 -3.62
C GLY A 54 0.16 -4.63 -3.77
N ARG A 55 -0.67 -5.55 -3.26
CA ARG A 55 -2.11 -5.35 -3.14
C ARG A 55 -2.42 -5.01 -1.70
N THR A 56 -3.35 -4.10 -1.50
CA THR A 56 -4.02 -3.87 -0.22
C THR A 56 -5.45 -4.34 -0.31
N ASP A 57 -5.98 -4.89 0.77
CA ASP A 57 -7.37 -5.33 0.85
C ASP A 57 -8.32 -4.13 0.99
N ALA A 58 -9.63 -4.39 0.92
CA ALA A 58 -10.65 -3.36 1.07
C ALA A 58 -10.51 -2.63 2.42
N GLY A 59 -10.58 -1.32 2.39
CA GLY A 59 -10.47 -0.46 3.57
C GLY A 59 -9.04 -0.20 4.07
N VAL A 60 -8.02 -0.88 3.54
CA VAL A 60 -6.62 -0.67 3.95
C VAL A 60 -6.06 0.61 3.34
N HIS A 61 -5.39 1.41 4.17
CA HIS A 61 -4.73 2.66 3.80
C HIS A 61 -3.28 2.43 3.38
N ALA A 62 -2.67 3.40 2.73
CA ALA A 62 -1.23 3.45 2.54
C ALA A 62 -0.72 4.88 2.63
N VAL A 63 0.46 5.05 3.20
CA VAL A 63 1.18 6.33 3.23
C VAL A 63 2.23 6.44 2.12
N GLY A 64 2.57 5.32 1.46
CA GLY A 64 3.64 5.29 0.45
C GLY A 64 3.65 4.03 -0.40
N GLN A 65 2.53 3.68 -1.06
CA GLN A 65 2.48 2.58 -2.01
C GLN A 65 3.26 2.95 -3.27
N VAL A 66 4.25 2.14 -3.64
CA VAL A 66 4.99 2.31 -4.90
C VAL A 66 4.19 1.72 -6.05
N ALA A 67 4.09 2.47 -7.15
CA ALA A 67 3.54 1.96 -8.40
C ALA A 67 4.40 2.39 -9.60
N SER A 68 4.26 1.71 -10.74
CA SER A 68 4.93 2.06 -11.98
C SER A 68 3.98 1.94 -13.17
N PHE A 69 4.25 2.74 -14.20
CA PHE A 69 3.49 2.75 -15.46
C PHE A 69 4.32 3.36 -16.59
N HIS A 70 3.94 3.03 -17.83
CA HIS A 70 4.53 3.62 -19.02
C HIS A 70 3.61 4.69 -19.61
N MET A 71 4.18 5.84 -19.98
CA MET A 71 3.49 6.94 -20.68
C MET A 71 4.30 7.38 -21.89
N PRO A 72 3.66 7.97 -22.91
CA PRO A 72 4.37 8.59 -24.03
C PRO A 72 5.38 9.64 -23.56
N LYS A 73 6.59 9.65 -24.14
CA LYS A 73 7.71 10.53 -23.72
C LYS A 73 7.43 12.03 -23.85
N HIS A 74 6.41 12.43 -24.58
CA HIS A 74 6.07 13.84 -24.71
C HIS A 74 5.42 14.43 -23.45
N PHE A 75 4.93 13.58 -22.53
CA PHE A 75 4.48 14.02 -21.22
C PHE A 75 5.67 14.06 -20.25
N SER A 76 5.94 15.23 -19.68
CA SER A 76 6.94 15.35 -18.61
C SER A 76 6.42 14.76 -17.29
N LYS A 77 7.36 14.37 -16.42
CA LYS A 77 6.99 13.89 -15.09
C LYS A 77 6.20 14.93 -14.28
N ASP A 78 6.53 16.22 -14.44
CA ASP A 78 5.89 17.30 -13.69
C ASP A 78 4.45 17.53 -14.17
N GLU A 79 4.19 17.44 -15.47
CA GLU A 79 2.83 17.48 -16.02
C GLU A 79 1.99 16.29 -15.50
N ILE A 80 2.54 15.07 -15.52
CA ILE A 80 1.86 13.88 -15.02
C ILE A 80 1.57 14.01 -13.51
N PHE A 81 2.52 14.52 -12.74
CA PHE A 81 2.38 14.71 -11.29
C PHE A 81 1.27 15.71 -10.95
N ILE A 82 1.26 16.86 -11.62
CA ILE A 82 0.24 17.89 -11.45
C ILE A 82 -1.13 17.34 -11.85
N TRP A 83 -1.22 16.74 -13.04
CA TRP A 83 -2.48 16.17 -13.55
C TRP A 83 -3.06 15.12 -12.61
N LEU A 84 -2.25 14.19 -12.11
CA LEU A 84 -2.70 13.18 -11.16
C LEU A 84 -3.29 13.83 -9.91
N ASN A 85 -2.60 14.78 -9.30
CA ASN A 85 -3.06 15.40 -8.05
C ASN A 85 -4.24 16.36 -8.22
N GLU A 86 -4.45 16.93 -9.41
CA GLU A 86 -5.61 17.76 -9.72
C GLU A 86 -6.87 16.94 -10.01
N HIS A 87 -6.74 15.71 -10.53
CA HIS A 87 -7.88 14.92 -11.00
C HIS A 87 -8.18 13.67 -10.18
N LEU A 88 -7.26 13.26 -9.29
CA LEU A 88 -7.53 12.16 -8.35
C LEU A 88 -8.55 12.60 -7.29
N PRO A 89 -9.36 11.67 -6.74
CA PRO A 89 -10.18 11.93 -5.58
C PRO A 89 -9.33 12.43 -4.39
N ALA A 90 -9.90 13.29 -3.53
CA ALA A 90 -9.19 13.92 -2.41
C ALA A 90 -8.59 12.93 -1.38
N ASP A 91 -8.97 11.67 -1.44
CA ASP A 91 -8.46 10.59 -0.59
C ASP A 91 -7.38 9.72 -1.28
N ILE A 92 -6.89 10.15 -2.45
CA ILE A 92 -5.73 9.55 -3.14
C ILE A 92 -4.80 10.69 -3.58
N ALA A 93 -3.53 10.62 -3.23
CA ALA A 93 -2.52 11.58 -3.63
C ALA A 93 -1.25 10.90 -4.12
N VAL A 94 -0.64 11.42 -5.16
CA VAL A 94 0.71 11.06 -5.58
C VAL A 94 1.68 12.00 -4.88
N THR A 95 2.53 11.45 -4.02
CA THR A 95 3.47 12.22 -3.19
C THR A 95 4.84 12.39 -3.86
N ASP A 96 5.18 11.51 -4.79
CA ASP A 96 6.41 11.60 -5.58
C ASP A 96 6.25 10.94 -6.95
N ILE A 97 7.00 11.44 -7.94
CA ILE A 97 7.15 10.84 -9.28
C ILE A 97 8.59 10.90 -9.73
N SER A 98 9.09 9.82 -10.30
CA SER A 98 10.43 9.77 -10.86
C SER A 98 10.49 8.93 -12.14
N ASN A 99 11.38 9.33 -13.07
CA ASN A 99 11.72 8.51 -14.21
C ASN A 99 12.53 7.31 -13.74
N VAL A 100 12.20 6.15 -14.26
CA VAL A 100 12.93 4.91 -13.95
C VAL A 100 13.33 4.19 -15.24
N PRO A 101 14.35 3.31 -15.19
CA PRO A 101 14.69 2.47 -16.32
C PRO A 101 13.48 1.67 -16.82
N ASP A 102 13.41 1.39 -18.10
CA ASP A 102 12.30 0.67 -18.73
C ASP A 102 12.03 -0.69 -18.09
N ARG A 103 13.08 -1.39 -17.64
CA ARG A 103 13.02 -2.68 -16.93
C ARG A 103 12.48 -2.61 -15.49
N PHE A 104 12.32 -1.40 -14.93
CA PHE A 104 11.82 -1.27 -13.56
C PHE A 104 10.35 -1.72 -13.48
N HIS A 105 10.05 -2.55 -12.49
CA HIS A 105 8.72 -3.08 -12.26
C HIS A 105 8.40 -2.98 -10.76
N ALA A 106 7.43 -2.15 -10.37
CA ALA A 106 7.16 -1.86 -8.96
C ALA A 106 7.02 -3.10 -8.08
N ARG A 107 6.43 -4.17 -8.60
CA ARG A 107 6.20 -5.41 -7.85
C ARG A 107 7.45 -6.27 -7.72
N TYR A 108 8.21 -6.44 -8.81
CA TYR A 108 9.36 -7.36 -8.82
C TYR A 108 10.64 -6.72 -8.27
N ASN A 109 10.70 -5.39 -8.22
CA ASN A 109 11.80 -4.67 -7.62
C ASN A 109 11.49 -4.20 -6.18
N ALA A 110 10.35 -4.59 -5.59
CA ALA A 110 10.07 -4.35 -4.20
C ALA A 110 11.03 -5.18 -3.34
N VAL A 111 11.70 -4.52 -2.41
CA VAL A 111 12.68 -5.15 -1.50
C VAL A 111 11.98 -5.54 -0.19
N SER A 112 11.14 -4.66 0.33
CA SER A 112 10.40 -4.87 1.57
C SER A 112 9.05 -4.15 1.56
N LYS A 113 8.20 -4.48 2.52
CA LYS A 113 6.91 -3.83 2.79
C LYS A 113 6.76 -3.64 4.27
N THR A 114 6.46 -2.40 4.64
CA THR A 114 6.21 -2.03 6.02
C THR A 114 4.71 -1.94 6.29
N TYR A 115 4.24 -2.62 7.31
CA TYR A 115 2.86 -2.58 7.77
C TYR A 115 2.79 -1.90 9.13
N VAL A 116 1.85 -0.98 9.28
CA VAL A 116 1.66 -0.21 10.52
C VAL A 116 0.24 -0.44 11.02
N TYR A 117 0.13 -0.89 12.28
CA TYR A 117 -1.15 -1.05 12.97
C TYR A 117 -1.19 -0.11 14.17
N THR A 118 -2.18 0.75 14.23
CA THR A 118 -2.43 1.61 15.38
C THR A 118 -3.58 1.01 16.19
N ILE A 119 -3.31 0.66 17.45
CA ILE A 119 -4.29 0.07 18.36
C ILE A 119 -4.51 1.03 19.52
N HIS A 120 -5.76 1.39 19.76
CA HIS A 120 -6.18 2.18 20.91
C HIS A 120 -6.71 1.25 22.00
N THR A 121 -6.26 1.45 23.27
CA THR A 121 -6.64 0.63 24.42
C THR A 121 -7.37 1.42 25.53
N GLY A 122 -7.81 2.65 25.21
CA GLY A 122 -8.53 3.50 26.14
C GLY A 122 -10.04 3.24 26.12
N ILE A 123 -10.75 3.66 27.19
CA ILE A 123 -12.22 3.57 27.27
C ILE A 123 -12.89 4.56 26.30
N VAL A 124 -12.25 5.71 26.04
CA VAL A 124 -12.79 6.76 25.16
C VAL A 124 -12.13 6.69 23.81
N SER A 125 -12.89 6.24 22.80
CA SER A 125 -12.40 6.14 21.41
C SER A 125 -12.07 7.51 20.83
N ASP A 126 -11.02 7.56 20.00
CA ASP A 126 -10.68 8.75 19.22
C ASP A 126 -11.58 8.83 17.99
N VAL A 127 -12.67 9.62 18.09
CA VAL A 127 -13.68 9.74 17.04
C VAL A 127 -13.14 10.32 15.73
N PHE A 128 -12.06 11.10 15.78
CA PHE A 128 -11.43 11.69 14.57
C PHE A 128 -10.49 10.69 13.88
N ARG A 129 -9.86 9.80 14.63
CA ARG A 129 -8.95 8.78 14.12
C ARG A 129 -9.57 7.41 13.95
N ARG A 130 -10.86 7.22 14.23
CA ARG A 130 -11.56 5.92 14.22
C ARG A 130 -11.40 5.08 12.94
N LYS A 131 -11.07 5.72 11.82
CA LYS A 131 -10.83 5.03 10.55
C LYS A 131 -9.43 4.44 10.44
N TYR A 132 -8.48 4.93 11.23
CA TYR A 132 -7.05 4.61 11.16
C TYR A 132 -6.54 3.87 12.38
N VAL A 133 -7.41 3.64 13.36
CA VAL A 133 -7.07 3.06 14.66
C VAL A 133 -8.01 1.91 14.96
N TYR A 134 -7.48 0.80 15.38
CA TYR A 134 -8.25 -0.33 15.89
C TYR A 134 -8.50 -0.13 17.38
N ASP A 135 -9.77 0.07 17.76
CA ASP A 135 -10.18 0.14 19.16
C ASP A 135 -10.22 -1.26 19.78
N TYR A 136 -9.42 -1.46 20.82
CA TYR A 136 -9.35 -2.70 21.58
C TYR A 136 -9.62 -2.40 23.05
N ASP A 137 -10.72 -2.92 23.58
CA ASP A 137 -11.31 -2.58 24.89
C ASP A 137 -10.57 -3.19 26.10
N LYS A 138 -9.51 -3.93 25.87
CA LYS A 138 -8.74 -4.64 26.92
C LYS A 138 -7.30 -4.12 27.02
N PRO A 139 -6.69 -4.20 28.20
CA PRO A 139 -5.29 -3.87 28.34
C PRO A 139 -4.40 -4.81 27.51
N LEU A 140 -3.39 -4.27 26.86
CA LEU A 140 -2.37 -5.02 26.15
C LEU A 140 -1.04 -4.99 26.92
N ASP A 141 -0.46 -6.19 27.10
CA ASP A 141 0.86 -6.36 27.68
C ASP A 141 1.91 -6.25 26.56
N THR A 142 2.48 -5.05 26.39
CA THR A 142 3.46 -4.77 25.34
C THR A 142 4.74 -5.60 25.46
N GLU A 143 5.13 -5.97 26.68
CA GLU A 143 6.34 -6.79 26.88
C GLU A 143 6.11 -8.24 26.45
N ARG A 144 4.92 -8.78 26.72
CA ARG A 144 4.53 -10.10 26.16
C ARG A 144 4.40 -10.07 24.66
N MET A 145 3.85 -8.96 24.10
CA MET A 145 3.75 -8.79 22.65
C MET A 145 5.13 -8.75 22.00
N LYS A 146 6.10 -7.98 22.55
CA LYS A 146 7.48 -7.95 22.06
C LYS A 146 8.15 -9.33 22.11
N LYS A 147 7.96 -10.07 23.22
CA LYS A 147 8.47 -11.43 23.31
C LYS A 147 7.87 -12.37 22.27
N ALA A 148 6.57 -12.27 22.03
CA ALA A 148 5.91 -13.06 20.99
C ALA A 148 6.35 -12.67 19.58
N ALA A 149 6.51 -11.37 19.30
CA ALA A 149 7.01 -10.85 18.03
C ALA A 149 8.41 -11.37 17.68
N ALA A 150 9.28 -11.53 18.68
CA ALA A 150 10.63 -12.04 18.47
C ALA A 150 10.67 -13.46 17.85
N TYR A 151 9.64 -14.28 18.07
CA TYR A 151 9.53 -15.60 17.45
C TYR A 151 9.17 -15.55 15.96
N LEU A 152 8.71 -14.41 15.46
CA LEU A 152 8.31 -14.22 14.07
C LEU A 152 9.43 -13.60 13.23
N LEU A 153 10.52 -13.14 13.85
CA LEU A 153 11.65 -12.54 13.14
C LEU A 153 12.44 -13.60 12.35
N GLY A 154 12.95 -13.19 11.19
CA GLY A 154 13.67 -14.08 10.28
C GLY A 154 12.76 -14.77 9.27
N GLU A 155 13.27 -15.85 8.69
CA GLU A 155 12.57 -16.62 7.66
C GLU A 155 11.70 -17.72 8.28
N HIS A 156 10.40 -17.68 8.00
CA HIS A 156 9.43 -18.68 8.48
C HIS A 156 8.39 -19.03 7.42
N ASP A 157 7.82 -20.21 7.53
CA ASP A 157 6.62 -20.59 6.76
C ASP A 157 5.35 -20.11 7.48
N PHE A 158 4.76 -19.05 6.97
CA PHE A 158 3.52 -18.44 7.50
C PHE A 158 2.23 -19.11 6.99
N LYS A 159 2.30 -20.35 6.53
CA LYS A 159 1.13 -21.09 6.01
C LYS A 159 -0.03 -21.14 7.01
N ALA A 160 0.25 -21.27 8.30
CA ALA A 160 -0.77 -21.28 9.36
C ALA A 160 -1.52 -19.94 9.50
N PHE A 161 -0.93 -18.83 9.04
CA PHE A 161 -1.53 -17.49 9.07
C PHE A 161 -2.24 -17.13 7.75
N CYS A 162 -2.19 -18.01 6.74
CA CYS A 162 -2.83 -17.78 5.46
C CYS A 162 -4.34 -17.97 5.52
N GLY A 163 -5.11 -16.93 5.19
CA GLY A 163 -6.57 -17.03 5.06
C GLY A 163 -7.02 -17.94 3.91
N ASN A 164 -6.20 -18.11 2.87
CA ASN A 164 -6.48 -19.02 1.76
C ASN A 164 -5.77 -20.37 1.95
N ARG A 165 -6.49 -21.35 2.43
CA ARG A 165 -5.99 -22.72 2.67
C ARG A 165 -5.55 -23.47 1.41
N HIS A 166 -5.98 -23.03 0.23
CA HIS A 166 -5.65 -23.62 -1.08
C HIS A 166 -4.59 -22.83 -1.85
N MET A 167 -3.85 -21.95 -1.17
CA MET A 167 -2.82 -21.15 -1.82
C MET A 167 -1.68 -22.05 -2.35
N LYS A 168 -1.44 -21.95 -3.67
CA LYS A 168 -0.39 -22.73 -4.35
C LYS A 168 0.98 -22.02 -4.32
N LYS A 169 1.03 -20.76 -3.90
CA LYS A 169 2.28 -19.99 -3.81
C LYS A 169 3.02 -20.32 -2.52
N PRO A 170 4.35 -20.21 -2.51
CA PRO A 170 5.14 -20.34 -1.30
C PRO A 170 4.66 -19.36 -0.22
N THR A 171 4.61 -19.82 1.02
CA THR A 171 4.19 -19.05 2.20
C THR A 171 5.36 -18.67 3.11
N VAL A 172 6.57 -19.00 2.67
CA VAL A 172 7.80 -18.59 3.34
C VAL A 172 8.01 -17.09 3.14
N ARG A 173 8.26 -16.37 4.23
CA ARG A 173 8.51 -14.92 4.25
C ARG A 173 9.61 -14.62 5.26
N THR A 174 10.33 -13.54 5.01
CA THR A 174 11.34 -13.03 5.96
C THR A 174 10.81 -11.76 6.60
N ILE A 175 10.68 -11.75 7.91
CA ILE A 175 10.35 -10.54 8.67
C ILE A 175 11.66 -9.96 9.21
N PHE A 176 11.98 -8.73 8.79
CA PHE A 176 13.23 -8.06 9.15
C PHE A 176 13.16 -7.42 10.52
N SER A 177 12.06 -6.74 10.83
CA SER A 177 11.83 -6.10 12.12
C SER A 177 10.36 -6.11 12.51
N ILE A 178 10.11 -6.07 13.81
CA ILE A 178 8.80 -5.83 14.40
C ILE A 178 9.02 -4.89 15.58
N ASP A 179 8.51 -3.67 15.46
CA ASP A 179 8.61 -2.66 16.49
C ASP A 179 7.25 -2.44 17.16
N ILE A 180 7.23 -2.40 18.48
CA ILE A 180 6.03 -2.20 19.28
C ILE A 180 6.27 -1.04 20.22
N GLU A 181 5.58 0.08 19.97
CA GLU A 181 5.71 1.31 20.73
C GLU A 181 4.38 1.68 21.41
N LYS A 182 4.43 2.10 22.66
CA LYS A 182 3.29 2.60 23.39
C LYS A 182 3.36 4.13 23.51
N THR A 183 2.37 4.81 22.94
CA THR A 183 2.25 6.26 23.01
C THR A 183 0.90 6.62 23.65
N GLY A 184 0.92 6.92 24.96
CA GLY A 184 -0.31 7.16 25.72
C GLY A 184 -1.25 5.94 25.71
N ALA A 185 -2.49 6.14 25.24
CA ALA A 185 -3.49 5.07 25.09
C ALA A 185 -3.36 4.32 23.74
N CYS A 186 -2.42 4.70 22.87
CA CYS A 186 -2.20 4.06 21.58
C CYS A 186 -0.97 3.16 21.60
N LEU A 187 -1.08 2.03 20.91
CA LEU A 187 0.01 1.12 20.61
C LEU A 187 0.28 1.19 19.10
N LEU A 188 1.52 1.47 18.72
CA LEU A 188 1.97 1.38 17.35
C LEU A 188 2.70 0.06 17.16
N TYR A 189 2.26 -0.74 16.20
CA TYR A 189 2.92 -1.96 15.77
C TYR A 189 3.42 -1.75 14.33
N THR A 190 4.70 -1.95 14.10
CA THR A 190 5.33 -1.85 12.79
C THR A 190 6.01 -3.17 12.46
N SER A 191 5.83 -3.66 11.25
CA SER A 191 6.48 -4.87 10.77
C SER A 191 7.04 -4.59 9.37
N ASP A 192 8.29 -4.91 9.13
CA ASP A 192 8.95 -4.85 7.82
C ASP A 192 9.26 -6.27 7.35
N ALA A 193 8.76 -6.62 6.17
CA ALA A 193 8.85 -7.98 5.63
C ALA A 193 9.18 -7.98 4.12
N ALA A 194 9.95 -8.96 3.68
CA ALA A 194 10.14 -9.29 2.27
C ALA A 194 9.09 -10.30 1.78
N ASP A 195 8.73 -10.17 0.49
CA ASP A 195 7.88 -11.13 -0.25
C ASP A 195 8.71 -12.26 -0.86
#